data_951dc45b9fe22f4e137066255e6e41cb
#
_entry.id   951dc45b9fe22f4e137066255e6e41cb
#
_cell.length_a   1.000
_cell.length_b   1.000
_cell.length_c   1.000
_cell.angle_alpha   90.00
_cell.angle_beta   90.00
_cell.angle_gamma   90.00
#
_symmetry.space_group_name_H-M   'P 1'
#
loop_
_entity.id
_entity.type
_entity.pdbx_description
1 polymer ?
#
loop_
_entity_poly.entity_id
_entity_poly.type
_entity_poly.pdbx_seq_one_letter_code
_entity_poly.pdbx_strand_id
1 'polypeptide(L)'
;MRKRGADSYWCLGDTFGYFPDGSNCFERIQDFADIHLMGNHEAMLINKIEYDSKLDSVYRLGEQRPLLSQNMLNELRELPLSATETSTGIRLQGFHGAPWDELQGYIYPNTDVPAAYRQPGQAFVVGNTHRPFILSWPTGGLVNVGSIGLPRDIGNQASFAVVDIIGDSVTLEVVRVPLPIDIIIDKYEAQIHTSVVQLLRKRGT
;
A
#
# COMPACT_ATOMS: atom_id res chain seq x y z
N MET A 1 -5.70 -0.02 15.49
CA MET A 1 -4.85 1.12 15.13
C MET A 1 -5.19 2.38 15.93
N ARG A 2 -6.41 2.90 15.94
CA ARG A 2 -6.77 4.09 16.75
C ARG A 2 -6.32 4.05 18.23
N LYS A 3 -6.02 2.90 18.79
CA LYS A 3 -5.51 2.74 20.18
C LYS A 3 -4.05 3.15 20.38
N ARG A 4 -3.27 3.44 19.32
CA ARG A 4 -1.85 3.84 19.43
C ARG A 4 -1.63 5.36 19.42
N GLY A 5 -2.70 6.17 19.29
CA GLY A 5 -2.58 7.63 19.36
C GLY A 5 -1.81 8.24 18.18
N ALA A 6 -1.94 7.67 16.97
CA ALA A 6 -1.36 8.30 15.79
C ALA A 6 -2.16 9.54 15.40
N ASP A 7 -1.46 10.58 14.95
CA ASP A 7 -2.04 11.86 14.54
C ASP A 7 -2.67 11.79 13.14
N SER A 8 -2.13 10.94 12.25
CA SER A 8 -2.60 10.77 10.87
C SER A 8 -2.50 9.31 10.41
N TYR A 9 -3.43 8.87 9.58
CA TYR A 9 -3.51 7.53 9.00
C TYR A 9 -3.50 7.61 7.48
N TRP A 10 -2.51 6.96 6.85
CA TRP A 10 -2.32 6.99 5.42
C TRP A 10 -2.57 5.61 4.81
N CYS A 11 -3.46 5.53 3.80
CA CYS A 11 -3.57 4.40 2.89
C CYS A 11 -2.82 4.73 1.61
N LEU A 12 -1.90 3.86 1.21
CA LEU A 12 -1.07 4.07 0.03
C LEU A 12 -1.66 3.47 -1.26
N GLY A 13 -2.96 3.15 -1.27
CA GLY A 13 -3.65 2.60 -2.44
C GLY A 13 -3.73 1.08 -2.48
N ASP A 14 -4.17 0.56 -3.63
CA ASP A 14 -4.43 -0.86 -3.89
C ASP A 14 -5.46 -1.46 -2.93
N THR A 15 -6.58 -0.78 -2.77
CA THR A 15 -7.74 -1.28 -2.01
C THR A 15 -8.57 -2.28 -2.80
N PHE A 16 -8.39 -2.33 -4.11
CA PHE A 16 -9.04 -3.24 -5.04
C PHE A 16 -8.10 -4.34 -5.53
N GLY A 17 -8.69 -5.40 -6.03
CA GLY A 17 -7.96 -6.50 -6.65
C GLY A 17 -7.69 -7.68 -5.74
N TYR A 18 -7.30 -8.78 -6.35
CA TYR A 18 -7.04 -10.10 -5.76
C TYR A 18 -8.24 -10.74 -5.06
N PHE A 19 -8.95 -10.01 -4.21
CA PHE A 19 -10.14 -10.42 -3.45
C PHE A 19 -11.39 -9.70 -3.95
N PRO A 20 -12.60 -10.26 -3.75
CA PRO A 20 -13.83 -9.66 -4.27
C PRO A 20 -14.31 -8.42 -3.50
N ASP A 21 -13.80 -8.16 -2.30
CA ASP A 21 -14.32 -7.16 -1.36
C ASP A 21 -13.76 -5.73 -1.56
N GLY A 22 -13.23 -5.40 -2.75
CA GLY A 22 -12.58 -4.11 -3.01
C GLY A 22 -13.43 -2.89 -2.65
N SER A 23 -14.72 -2.88 -3.05
CA SER A 23 -15.63 -1.78 -2.72
C SER A 23 -15.81 -1.58 -1.21
N ASN A 24 -16.04 -2.66 -0.47
CA ASN A 24 -16.15 -2.60 0.99
C ASN A 24 -14.84 -2.13 1.66
N CYS A 25 -13.69 -2.55 1.12
CA CYS A 25 -12.39 -2.08 1.60
C CYS A 25 -12.23 -0.58 1.35
N PHE A 26 -12.59 -0.11 0.16
CA PHE A 26 -12.51 1.29 -0.21
C PHE A 26 -13.36 2.18 0.72
N GLU A 27 -14.64 1.85 0.91
CA GLU A 27 -15.54 2.58 1.81
C GLU A 27 -14.97 2.64 3.25
N ARG A 28 -14.48 1.51 3.77
CA ARG A 28 -13.87 1.48 5.11
C ARG A 28 -12.59 2.29 5.23
N ILE A 29 -11.81 2.38 4.16
CA ILE A 29 -10.60 3.22 4.13
C ILE A 29 -11.00 4.69 4.11
N GLN A 30 -12.03 5.09 3.35
CA GLN A 30 -12.53 6.46 3.34
C GLN A 30 -13.00 6.92 4.73
N ASP A 31 -13.59 6.02 5.53
CA ASP A 31 -13.99 6.31 6.91
C ASP A 31 -12.82 6.40 7.91
N PHE A 32 -11.67 5.83 7.56
CA PHE A 32 -10.57 5.60 8.49
C PHE A 32 -9.33 6.42 8.19
N ALA A 33 -8.93 6.55 6.91
CA ALA A 33 -7.69 7.20 6.51
C ALA A 33 -7.88 8.71 6.36
N ASP A 34 -6.93 9.48 6.88
CA ASP A 34 -6.85 10.92 6.65
C ASP A 34 -6.31 11.22 5.26
N ILE A 35 -5.47 10.32 4.73
CA ILE A 35 -4.92 10.37 3.37
C ILE A 35 -5.13 9.01 2.72
N HIS A 36 -5.74 9.01 1.53
CA HIS A 36 -5.90 7.84 0.68
C HIS A 36 -5.30 8.14 -0.70
N LEU A 37 -4.20 7.46 -1.04
CA LEU A 37 -3.52 7.60 -2.33
C LEU A 37 -4.09 6.64 -3.36
N MET A 38 -3.96 7.00 -4.64
CA MET A 38 -4.24 6.11 -5.75
C MET A 38 -3.14 5.06 -5.87
N GLY A 39 -3.51 3.78 -5.88
CA GLY A 39 -2.63 2.70 -6.30
C GLY A 39 -2.77 2.39 -7.80
N ASN A 40 -1.93 1.51 -8.32
CA ASN A 40 -2.01 1.12 -9.72
C ASN A 40 -3.29 0.33 -10.03
N HIS A 41 -3.88 -0.38 -9.08
CA HIS A 41 -5.16 -1.07 -9.25
C HIS A 41 -6.32 -0.08 -9.41
N GLU A 42 -6.41 0.96 -8.60
CA GLU A 42 -7.38 2.04 -8.77
C GLU A 42 -7.20 2.74 -10.12
N ALA A 43 -5.95 3.03 -10.51
CA ALA A 43 -5.64 3.67 -11.78
C ALA A 43 -6.05 2.81 -13.00
N MET A 44 -5.90 1.48 -12.92
CA MET A 44 -6.40 0.53 -13.93
C MET A 44 -7.93 0.53 -13.98
N LEU A 45 -8.62 0.52 -12.83
CA LEU A 45 -10.08 0.52 -12.75
C LEU A 45 -10.71 1.73 -13.43
N ILE A 46 -10.07 2.89 -13.37
CA ILE A 46 -10.56 4.13 -14.01
C ILE A 46 -9.95 4.39 -15.39
N ASN A 47 -9.16 3.45 -15.95
CA ASN A 47 -8.42 3.57 -17.21
C ASN A 47 -7.42 4.74 -17.24
N LYS A 48 -6.84 5.11 -16.12
CA LYS A 48 -5.76 6.10 -16.05
C LYS A 48 -4.42 5.50 -16.53
N ILE A 49 -4.23 4.20 -16.28
CA ILE A 49 -3.14 3.40 -16.86
C ILE A 49 -3.72 2.16 -17.56
N GLU A 50 -2.94 1.59 -18.48
CA GLU A 50 -3.33 0.40 -19.20
C GLU A 50 -3.50 -0.81 -18.26
N TYR A 51 -4.52 -1.61 -18.53
CA TYR A 51 -4.79 -2.86 -17.83
C TYR A 51 -4.59 -4.05 -18.77
N ASP A 52 -3.61 -4.91 -18.47
CA ASP A 52 -3.46 -6.18 -19.19
C ASP A 52 -4.51 -7.19 -18.69
N SER A 53 -5.51 -7.45 -19.54
CA SER A 53 -6.59 -8.41 -19.26
C SER A 53 -6.10 -9.84 -19.00
N LYS A 54 -4.87 -10.20 -19.41
CA LYS A 54 -4.26 -11.50 -19.09
C LYS A 54 -4.01 -11.67 -17.59
N LEU A 55 -3.88 -10.58 -16.85
CA LEU A 55 -3.71 -10.58 -15.40
C LEU A 55 -5.04 -10.65 -14.64
N ASP A 56 -6.19 -10.60 -15.33
CA ASP A 56 -7.48 -10.51 -14.67
C ASP A 56 -7.84 -11.76 -13.84
N SER A 57 -7.37 -12.93 -14.24
CA SER A 57 -7.53 -14.15 -13.43
C SER A 57 -6.87 -14.02 -12.04
N VAL A 58 -5.86 -13.16 -11.89
CA VAL A 58 -5.15 -12.90 -10.63
C VAL A 58 -5.65 -11.62 -9.96
N TYR A 59 -5.72 -10.53 -10.72
CA TYR A 59 -6.07 -9.20 -10.19
C TYR A 59 -7.58 -9.02 -9.98
N ARG A 60 -8.42 -9.67 -10.81
CA ARG A 60 -9.89 -9.64 -10.72
C ARG A 60 -10.50 -8.22 -10.84
N LEU A 61 -9.81 -7.31 -11.49
CA LEU A 61 -10.29 -5.93 -11.67
C LEU A 61 -11.42 -5.86 -12.70
N GLY A 62 -11.39 -6.70 -13.74
CA GLY A 62 -12.45 -6.81 -14.74
C GLY A 62 -13.79 -7.24 -14.16
N GLU A 63 -13.78 -8.10 -13.13
CA GLU A 63 -14.99 -8.52 -12.42
C GLU A 63 -15.50 -7.45 -11.43
N GLN A 64 -14.59 -6.70 -10.81
CA GLN A 64 -14.95 -5.68 -9.83
C GLN A 64 -15.46 -4.39 -10.47
N ARG A 65 -14.86 -3.99 -11.60
CA ARG A 65 -15.19 -2.73 -12.28
C ARG A 65 -16.69 -2.53 -12.60
N PRO A 66 -17.41 -3.52 -13.17
CA PRO A 66 -18.84 -3.37 -13.44
C PRO A 66 -19.71 -3.19 -12.19
N LEU A 67 -19.19 -3.56 -11.01
CA LEU A 67 -19.90 -3.46 -9.73
C LEU A 67 -19.74 -2.08 -9.08
N LEU A 68 -18.82 -1.24 -9.58
CA LEU A 68 -18.57 0.09 -9.01
C LEU A 68 -19.67 1.07 -9.41
N SER A 69 -20.21 1.79 -8.42
CA SER A 69 -21.12 2.90 -8.67
C SER A 69 -20.39 4.05 -9.38
N GLN A 70 -21.16 4.90 -10.09
CA GLN A 70 -20.59 6.10 -10.71
C GLN A 70 -19.97 7.05 -9.67
N ASN A 71 -20.54 7.10 -8.47
CA ASN A 71 -20.01 7.88 -7.35
C ASN A 71 -18.61 7.37 -6.96
N MET A 72 -18.47 6.07 -6.72
CA MET A 72 -17.19 5.45 -6.39
C MET A 72 -16.14 5.65 -7.50
N LEU A 73 -16.54 5.53 -8.78
CA LEU A 73 -15.63 5.82 -9.89
C LEU A 73 -15.17 7.29 -9.92
N ASN A 74 -16.02 8.22 -9.48
CA ASN A 74 -15.65 9.63 -9.36
C ASN A 74 -14.68 9.84 -8.19
N GLU A 75 -14.95 9.24 -7.03
CA GLU A 75 -14.06 9.27 -5.87
C GLU A 75 -12.68 8.69 -6.20
N LEU A 76 -12.61 7.57 -6.94
CA LEU A 76 -11.35 6.99 -7.39
C LEU A 76 -10.55 7.94 -8.29
N ARG A 77 -11.21 8.77 -9.13
CA ARG A 77 -10.52 9.74 -9.98
C ARG A 77 -9.90 10.89 -9.20
N GLU A 78 -10.47 11.24 -8.07
CA GLU A 78 -10.00 12.33 -7.19
C GLU A 78 -8.88 11.89 -6.23
N LEU A 79 -8.57 10.60 -6.14
CA LEU A 79 -7.47 10.12 -5.29
C LEU A 79 -6.13 10.74 -5.72
N PRO A 80 -5.38 11.35 -4.79
CA PRO A 80 -4.07 11.90 -5.09
C PRO A 80 -3.05 10.79 -5.36
N LEU A 81 -2.02 11.10 -6.17
CA LEU A 81 -0.91 10.17 -6.46
C LEU A 81 0.13 10.18 -5.34
N SER A 82 0.24 11.29 -4.63
CA SER A 82 1.21 11.48 -3.56
C SER A 82 0.65 12.39 -2.47
N ALA A 83 1.25 12.30 -1.30
CA ALA A 83 0.98 13.20 -0.18
C ALA A 83 2.29 13.70 0.42
N THR A 84 2.25 14.88 1.03
CA THR A 84 3.40 15.47 1.73
C THR A 84 2.91 16.10 3.03
N GLU A 85 3.56 15.74 4.12
CA GLU A 85 3.47 16.46 5.39
C GLU A 85 4.85 16.96 5.78
N THR A 86 4.92 18.15 6.38
CA THR A 86 6.16 18.73 6.86
C THR A 86 6.03 19.07 8.33
N SER A 87 6.93 18.55 9.13
CA SER A 87 7.00 18.82 10.56
C SER A 87 8.46 19.04 10.96
N THR A 88 8.74 20.10 11.69
CA THR A 88 10.06 20.39 12.31
C THR A 88 11.28 20.20 11.38
N GLY A 89 11.12 20.52 10.08
CA GLY A 89 12.19 20.38 9.08
C GLY A 89 12.26 19.00 8.40
N ILE A 90 11.48 18.03 8.84
CA ILE A 90 11.31 16.73 8.17
C ILE A 90 10.16 16.84 7.16
N ARG A 91 10.42 16.43 5.93
CA ARG A 91 9.43 16.29 4.86
C ARG A 91 9.11 14.82 4.67
N LEU A 92 7.95 14.41 5.17
CA LEU A 92 7.40 13.06 4.95
C LEU A 92 6.59 13.03 3.66
N GLN A 93 6.90 12.12 2.76
CA GLN A 93 6.20 11.97 1.49
C GLN A 93 5.72 10.54 1.30
N GLY A 94 4.47 10.40 0.83
CA GLY A 94 3.85 9.11 0.55
C GLY A 94 3.60 8.91 -0.94
N PHE A 95 3.87 7.69 -1.41
CA PHE A 95 3.62 7.24 -2.78
C PHE A 95 3.12 5.80 -2.75
N HIS A 96 2.26 5.43 -3.70
CA HIS A 96 1.97 4.01 -3.89
C HIS A 96 3.22 3.26 -4.37
N GLY A 97 3.83 3.74 -5.44
CA GLY A 97 5.03 3.19 -6.07
C GLY A 97 6.33 3.76 -5.51
N ALA A 98 6.98 4.63 -6.26
CA ALA A 98 8.26 5.24 -5.94
C ALA A 98 8.20 6.77 -6.12
N PRO A 99 9.06 7.55 -5.46
CA PRO A 99 9.10 9.01 -5.65
C PRO A 99 9.35 9.46 -7.09
N TRP A 100 9.93 8.61 -7.93
CA TRP A 100 10.19 8.86 -9.36
C TRP A 100 9.22 8.17 -10.31
N ASP A 101 8.34 7.31 -9.79
CA ASP A 101 7.24 6.66 -10.49
C ASP A 101 6.14 6.33 -9.47
N GLU A 102 5.23 7.28 -9.27
CA GLU A 102 4.28 7.31 -8.15
C GLU A 102 3.31 6.13 -8.14
N LEU A 103 2.97 5.56 -9.32
CA LEU A 103 1.99 4.48 -9.45
C LEU A 103 2.62 3.11 -9.68
N GLN A 104 3.62 3.01 -10.56
CA GLN A 104 4.11 1.72 -11.05
C GLN A 104 5.52 1.40 -10.55
N GLY A 105 6.17 2.34 -9.84
CA GLY A 105 7.51 2.17 -9.31
C GLY A 105 7.59 1.05 -8.27
N TYR A 106 8.65 0.25 -8.38
CA TYR A 106 8.98 -0.81 -7.43
C TYR A 106 10.28 -0.48 -6.72
N ILE A 107 10.24 -0.46 -5.38
CA ILE A 107 11.43 -0.31 -4.56
C ILE A 107 11.60 -1.57 -3.72
N TYR A 108 12.76 -2.19 -3.85
CA TYR A 108 13.19 -3.36 -3.08
C TYR A 108 14.38 -2.99 -2.17
N PRO A 109 14.75 -3.83 -1.17
CA PRO A 109 15.86 -3.55 -0.27
C PRO A 109 17.21 -3.28 -0.97
N ASN A 110 17.40 -3.82 -2.17
CA ASN A 110 18.59 -3.66 -2.99
C ASN A 110 18.45 -2.64 -4.13
N THR A 111 17.34 -1.88 -4.15
CA THR A 111 17.16 -0.79 -5.13
C THR A 111 18.11 0.35 -4.78
N ASP A 112 18.88 0.80 -5.76
CA ASP A 112 19.70 2.01 -5.62
C ASP A 112 18.78 3.25 -5.69
N VAL A 113 18.39 3.75 -4.52
CA VAL A 113 17.57 4.97 -4.41
C VAL A 113 18.42 6.16 -4.86
N PRO A 114 18.00 6.93 -5.89
CA PRO A 114 18.79 8.06 -6.37
C PRO A 114 19.15 9.07 -5.28
N ALA A 115 20.37 9.63 -5.32
CA ALA A 115 20.86 10.55 -4.31
C ALA A 115 19.97 11.78 -4.08
N ALA A 116 19.23 12.21 -5.10
CA ALA A 116 18.26 13.31 -4.98
C ALA A 116 17.14 13.03 -3.97
N TYR A 117 16.83 11.76 -3.68
CA TYR A 117 15.84 11.34 -2.70
C TYR A 117 16.43 10.91 -1.35
N ARG A 118 17.76 10.96 -1.20
CA ARG A 118 18.45 10.64 0.07
C ARG A 118 18.99 11.88 0.78
N GLN A 119 18.29 12.99 0.64
CA GLN A 119 18.70 14.24 1.28
C GLN A 119 18.31 14.26 2.76
N PRO A 120 19.09 14.96 3.62
CA PRO A 120 18.73 15.19 5.01
C PRO A 120 17.32 15.80 5.14
N GLY A 121 16.56 15.35 6.13
CA GLY A 121 15.20 15.83 6.36
C GLY A 121 14.15 15.24 5.39
N GLN A 122 14.50 14.30 4.54
CA GLN A 122 13.52 13.59 3.68
C GLN A 122 13.20 12.22 4.23
N ALA A 123 11.92 11.93 4.35
CA ALA A 123 11.40 10.60 4.70
C ALA A 123 10.31 10.18 3.71
N PHE A 124 10.28 8.89 3.38
CA PHE A 124 9.34 8.34 2.40
C PHE A 124 8.60 7.14 2.96
N VAL A 125 7.29 7.07 2.64
CA VAL A 125 6.47 5.87 2.83
C VAL A 125 5.99 5.39 1.46
N VAL A 126 6.25 4.12 1.13
CA VAL A 126 5.95 3.52 -0.18
C VAL A 126 5.31 2.14 -0.03
N GLY A 127 4.64 1.65 -1.07
CA GLY A 127 3.93 0.37 -1.10
C GLY A 127 4.30 -0.51 -2.29
N ASN A 128 3.29 -0.93 -3.06
CA ASN A 128 3.29 -1.67 -4.34
C ASN A 128 3.94 -3.07 -4.30
N THR A 129 5.12 -3.22 -3.70
CA THR A 129 5.84 -4.51 -3.66
C THR A 129 5.21 -5.55 -2.73
N HIS A 130 4.38 -5.13 -1.76
CA HIS A 130 3.84 -5.94 -0.66
C HIS A 130 4.93 -6.60 0.22
N ARG A 131 6.13 -6.04 0.24
CA ARG A 131 7.29 -6.51 1.01
C ARG A 131 7.81 -5.39 1.87
N PRO A 132 7.59 -5.40 3.20
CA PRO A 132 8.02 -4.32 4.06
C PRO A 132 9.52 -4.38 4.31
N PHE A 133 10.16 -3.21 4.30
CA PHE A 133 11.56 -3.01 4.66
C PHE A 133 11.81 -1.53 4.99
N ILE A 134 12.95 -1.23 5.54
CA ILE A 134 13.41 0.12 5.85
C ILE A 134 14.79 0.35 5.22
N LEU A 135 14.96 1.50 4.57
CA LEU A 135 16.26 2.06 4.20
C LEU A 135 16.46 3.34 5.01
N SER A 136 17.63 3.52 5.60
CA SER A 136 17.92 4.68 6.45
C SER A 136 19.10 5.46 5.91
N TRP A 137 19.05 6.78 6.08
CA TRP A 137 20.15 7.71 5.86
C TRP A 137 20.13 8.80 6.95
N PRO A 138 21.18 9.62 7.09
CA PRO A 138 21.21 10.66 8.11
C PRO A 138 19.95 11.56 8.04
N THR A 139 19.25 11.70 9.17
CA THR A 139 18.02 12.50 9.33
C THR A 139 16.90 12.21 8.33
N GLY A 140 16.77 10.92 7.90
CA GLY A 140 15.74 10.53 6.97
C GLY A 140 15.69 9.03 6.72
N GLY A 141 14.86 8.61 5.78
CA GLY A 141 14.73 7.19 5.42
C GLY A 141 13.55 6.92 4.49
N LEU A 142 13.43 5.67 4.12
CA LEU A 142 12.31 5.14 3.34
C LEU A 142 11.80 3.87 4.01
N VAL A 143 10.50 3.78 4.20
CA VAL A 143 9.84 2.54 4.61
C VAL A 143 8.89 2.07 3.52
N ASN A 144 9.05 0.82 3.08
CA ASN A 144 7.97 0.15 2.37
C ASN A 144 7.06 -0.49 3.42
N VAL A 145 5.78 -0.14 3.37
CA VAL A 145 4.80 -0.55 4.40
C VAL A 145 4.40 -2.01 4.27
N GLY A 146 4.72 -2.65 3.14
CA GLY A 146 4.28 -4.00 2.82
C GLY A 146 2.81 -4.04 2.41
N SER A 147 2.04 -4.97 2.98
CA SER A 147 0.61 -5.13 2.68
C SER A 147 -0.17 -5.61 3.88
N ILE A 148 -1.39 -5.08 4.02
CA ILE A 148 -2.37 -5.57 5.00
C ILE A 148 -3.09 -6.80 4.46
N GLY A 149 -3.47 -6.82 3.17
CA GLY A 149 -4.31 -7.86 2.59
C GLY A 149 -3.55 -9.01 1.93
N LEU A 150 -2.40 -8.73 1.30
CA LEU A 150 -1.63 -9.72 0.54
C LEU A 150 -0.12 -9.57 0.75
N PRO A 151 0.41 -9.90 1.93
CA PRO A 151 1.86 -9.94 2.16
C PRO A 151 2.56 -10.92 1.22
N ARG A 152 3.68 -10.49 0.60
CA ARG A 152 4.44 -11.33 -0.36
C ARG A 152 5.73 -11.89 0.21
N ASP A 153 6.09 -11.55 1.43
CA ASP A 153 7.24 -12.10 2.17
C ASP A 153 6.78 -13.19 3.16
N ILE A 154 5.95 -12.84 4.14
CA ILE A 154 5.38 -13.75 5.14
C ILE A 154 3.86 -13.68 5.04
N GLY A 155 3.24 -14.63 4.38
CA GLY A 155 1.84 -14.59 3.95
C GLY A 155 0.80 -14.46 5.08
N ASN A 156 1.12 -14.96 6.27
CA ASN A 156 0.24 -14.85 7.44
C ASN A 156 0.56 -13.65 8.37
N GLN A 157 1.32 -12.67 7.88
CA GLN A 157 1.71 -11.49 8.63
C GLN A 157 1.42 -10.22 7.83
N ALA A 158 0.26 -9.61 8.07
CA ALA A 158 0.00 -8.25 7.58
C ALA A 158 1.08 -7.28 8.08
N SER A 159 1.34 -6.24 7.33
CA SER A 159 2.28 -5.19 7.77
C SER A 159 1.75 -3.79 7.50
N PHE A 160 2.18 -2.87 8.34
CA PHE A 160 2.05 -1.44 8.16
C PHE A 160 3.28 -0.74 8.77
N ALA A 161 3.47 0.53 8.48
CA ALA A 161 4.54 1.31 9.10
C ALA A 161 3.99 2.28 10.14
N VAL A 162 4.84 2.58 11.12
CA VAL A 162 4.69 3.73 12.03
C VAL A 162 5.86 4.67 11.74
N VAL A 163 5.54 5.94 11.57
CA VAL A 163 6.52 7.01 11.36
C VAL A 163 6.35 8.00 12.51
N ASP A 164 7.39 8.16 13.31
CA ASP A 164 7.42 9.15 14.37
C ASP A 164 8.41 10.27 13.99
N ILE A 165 7.94 11.51 14.05
CA ILE A 165 8.75 12.70 13.81
C ILE A 165 8.80 13.51 15.11
N ILE A 166 9.99 13.58 15.70
CA ILE A 166 10.22 14.30 16.98
C ILE A 166 11.40 15.24 16.77
N GLY A 167 11.12 16.54 16.76
CA GLY A 167 12.14 17.54 16.43
C GLY A 167 12.63 17.35 14.99
N ASP A 168 13.94 17.21 14.80
CA ASP A 168 14.61 16.95 13.52
C ASP A 168 14.90 15.46 13.25
N SER A 169 14.34 14.58 14.07
CA SER A 169 14.51 13.13 13.98
C SER A 169 13.27 12.44 13.41
N VAL A 170 13.50 11.46 12.56
CA VAL A 170 12.46 10.55 12.07
C VAL A 170 12.79 9.11 12.47
N THR A 171 11.81 8.43 13.02
CA THR A 171 11.87 6.98 13.30
C THR A 171 10.89 6.25 12.40
N LEU A 172 11.36 5.21 11.74
CA LEU A 172 10.58 4.35 10.86
C LEU A 172 10.50 2.96 11.49
N GLU A 173 9.28 2.45 11.67
CA GLU A 173 9.04 1.11 12.21
C GLU A 173 8.10 0.32 11.28
N VAL A 174 8.41 -0.94 11.01
CA VAL A 174 7.49 -1.90 10.39
C VAL A 174 6.83 -2.72 11.48
N VAL A 175 5.51 -2.66 11.55
CA VAL A 175 4.70 -3.44 12.48
C VAL A 175 4.06 -4.62 11.76
N ARG A 176 4.12 -5.80 12.37
CA ARG A 176 3.50 -7.02 11.88
C ARG A 176 2.28 -7.40 12.71
N VAL A 177 1.24 -7.86 12.04
CA VAL A 177 0.01 -8.33 12.67
C VAL A 177 -0.36 -9.70 12.08
N PRO A 178 -0.55 -10.74 12.90
CA PRO A 178 -1.00 -12.04 12.42
C PRO A 178 -2.32 -11.95 11.65
N LEU A 179 -2.39 -12.62 10.51
CA LEU A 179 -3.61 -12.79 9.73
C LEU A 179 -4.22 -14.17 9.98
N PRO A 180 -5.55 -14.27 10.17
CA PRO A 180 -6.25 -15.53 10.28
C PRO A 180 -6.42 -16.17 8.89
N ILE A 181 -5.31 -16.59 8.27
CA ILE A 181 -5.28 -16.98 6.86
C ILE A 181 -6.19 -18.17 6.53
N ASP A 182 -6.38 -19.09 7.48
CA ASP A 182 -7.26 -20.24 7.23
C ASP A 182 -8.73 -19.77 7.07
N ILE A 183 -9.17 -18.82 7.91
CA ILE A 183 -10.51 -18.20 7.78
C ILE A 183 -10.63 -17.43 6.46
N ILE A 184 -9.58 -16.69 6.07
CA ILE A 184 -9.55 -15.93 4.83
C ILE A 184 -9.62 -16.88 3.62
N ILE A 185 -8.82 -17.94 3.63
CA ILE A 185 -8.80 -18.92 2.55
C ILE A 185 -10.15 -19.62 2.46
N ASP A 186 -10.68 -20.17 3.57
CA ASP A 186 -11.98 -20.85 3.60
C ASP A 186 -13.10 -19.97 3.04
N LYS A 187 -13.05 -18.66 3.32
CA LYS A 187 -14.06 -17.71 2.81
C LYS A 187 -13.93 -17.43 1.31
N TYR A 188 -12.71 -17.38 0.77
CA TYR A 188 -12.46 -16.81 -0.56
C TYR A 188 -11.82 -17.78 -1.56
N GLU A 189 -11.40 -19.01 -1.18
CA GLU A 189 -10.62 -19.94 -2.03
C GLU A 189 -11.26 -20.18 -3.41
N ALA A 190 -12.59 -20.29 -3.46
CA ALA A 190 -13.33 -20.44 -4.72
C ALA A 190 -13.38 -19.18 -5.59
N GLN A 191 -12.99 -18.03 -5.04
CA GLN A 191 -13.11 -16.73 -5.67
C GLN A 191 -11.75 -16.05 -5.95
N ILE A 192 -10.65 -16.58 -5.46
CA ILE A 192 -9.31 -16.03 -5.64
C ILE A 192 -8.41 -16.96 -6.42
N HIS A 193 -7.43 -16.41 -7.12
CA HIS A 193 -6.49 -17.23 -7.88
C HIS A 193 -5.59 -18.07 -6.95
N THR A 194 -5.24 -19.29 -7.39
CA THR A 194 -4.41 -20.22 -6.59
C THR A 194 -3.07 -19.63 -6.17
N SER A 195 -2.46 -18.74 -6.97
CA SER A 195 -1.23 -18.04 -6.59
C SER A 195 -1.42 -17.13 -5.38
N VAL A 196 -2.60 -16.52 -5.20
CA VAL A 196 -2.93 -15.71 -4.02
C VAL A 196 -2.99 -16.60 -2.77
N VAL A 197 -3.62 -17.76 -2.87
CA VAL A 197 -3.64 -18.78 -1.79
C VAL A 197 -2.22 -19.19 -1.42
N GLN A 198 -1.36 -19.44 -2.42
CA GLN A 198 0.04 -19.81 -2.19
C GLN A 198 0.81 -18.70 -1.46
N LEU A 199 0.59 -17.44 -1.84
CA LEU A 199 1.20 -16.30 -1.15
C LEU A 199 0.75 -16.21 0.31
N LEU A 200 -0.55 -16.36 0.60
CA LEU A 200 -1.08 -16.35 1.97
C LEU A 200 -0.49 -17.48 2.83
N ARG A 201 -0.28 -18.65 2.23
CA ARG A 201 0.32 -19.83 2.92
C ARG A 201 1.83 -19.76 3.05
N LYS A 202 2.49 -18.79 2.39
CA LYS A 202 3.93 -18.63 2.45
C LYS A 202 4.39 -18.32 3.87
N ARG A 203 5.31 -19.11 4.39
CA ARG A 203 6.01 -18.83 5.66
C ARG A 203 7.31 -18.11 5.36
N GLY A 204 7.72 -17.24 6.29
CA GLY A 204 9.04 -16.63 6.23
C GLY A 204 10.14 -17.71 6.25
N THR A 205 11.20 -17.48 5.50
CA THR A 205 12.44 -18.29 5.52
C THR A 205 13.38 -17.71 6.56
#